data_3ee80ffcc0201fb5fe70fbb6874e9629
#
_entry.id   3ee80ffcc0201fb5fe70fbb6874e9629
#
_cell.length_a   1.000
_cell.length_b   1.000
_cell.length_c   1.000
_cell.angle_alpha   90.00
_cell.angle_beta   90.00
_cell.angle_gamma   90.00
#
_symmetry.space_group_name_H-M   'P 1'
#
loop_
_entity.id
_entity.type
_entity.pdbx_description
1 polymer ?
#
loop_
_entity_poly.entity_id
_entity_poly.type
_entity_poly.pdbx_seq_one_letter_code
_entity_poly.pdbx_strand_id
1 'polypeptide(L)'
;MRRIIASQDSLHGQRETFAYDAAANLLDSPHAGAGLVVHNKLLTYQDKRYRYDAFGRMVEKRSAKRGVQRFAYDAESRLVEVRNDDGSVVRMVYDPLGRRIEKTEHGGDGYPLGETRFTWDGLRLLQEHKHSQTSLYVYEDEGYQPLARVDGAGPLQKIRYYHNDLNGLPEQLTEMDGHMLWQATYRVWGNTLEEVREPYYIEEQNLRFQGQYLDRETGLHFNTFRFYDPDMGRFTTPDPIGLQGGLNLYLYGANPFTWSDPLGWVQTPLNKPGFYVYGLYAPNAKTPYYIGHTEQLPAAREKQHDRSTRLGKGELKVLKGQDGKMTYTQAKGYEQAYREKYKTKGKFPGNVIEPINKGRTDARGKSHYKNYKVAAKALGLKPSKVKSCT
;
A
#
# COMPACT_ATOMS: atom_id res chain seq x y z
N MET A 1 -11.44 13.72 -13.43
CA MET A 1 -10.91 13.02 -12.25
C MET A 1 -11.41 13.78 -11.02
N ARG A 2 -12.06 13.10 -10.06
CA ARG A 2 -12.58 13.77 -8.84
C ARG A 2 -11.48 13.77 -7.78
N ARG A 3 -11.01 14.95 -7.38
CA ARG A 3 -10.02 15.15 -6.32
C ARG A 3 -10.72 15.29 -4.97
N ILE A 4 -10.02 14.92 -3.88
CA ILE A 4 -10.50 15.22 -2.54
C ILE A 4 -10.30 16.69 -2.25
N ILE A 5 -11.37 17.42 -1.89
CA ILE A 5 -11.33 18.85 -1.58
C ILE A 5 -11.54 19.14 -0.09
N ALA A 6 -12.10 18.18 0.64
CA ALA A 6 -12.25 18.26 2.08
C ALA A 6 -12.39 16.86 2.68
N SER A 7 -11.95 16.73 3.90
CA SER A 7 -12.20 15.58 4.78
C SER A 7 -12.60 16.08 6.15
N GLN A 8 -13.48 15.34 6.81
CA GLN A 8 -13.86 15.57 8.20
C GLN A 8 -13.80 14.24 8.95
N ASP A 9 -12.98 14.21 9.98
CA ASP A 9 -12.97 13.13 10.95
C ASP A 9 -13.99 13.46 12.05
N SER A 10 -15.08 12.72 12.08
CA SER A 10 -16.15 12.92 13.06
C SER A 10 -15.78 12.46 14.47
N LEU A 11 -14.77 11.58 14.61
CA LEU A 11 -14.34 11.05 15.91
C LEU A 11 -13.39 12.03 16.62
N HIS A 12 -12.48 12.67 15.87
CA HIS A 12 -11.47 13.58 16.43
C HIS A 12 -11.76 15.05 16.14
N GLY A 13 -12.88 15.38 15.48
CA GLY A 13 -13.28 16.75 15.16
C GLY A 13 -12.36 17.48 14.16
N GLN A 14 -11.47 16.76 13.52
CA GLN A 14 -10.49 17.35 12.60
C GLN A 14 -11.10 17.54 11.21
N ARG A 15 -10.86 18.72 10.64
CA ARG A 15 -11.26 19.05 9.27
C ARG A 15 -10.04 19.45 8.45
N GLU A 16 -9.85 18.81 7.31
CA GLU A 16 -8.85 19.19 6.32
C GLU A 16 -9.54 19.70 5.06
N THR A 17 -9.01 20.76 4.48
CA THR A 17 -9.47 21.33 3.20
C THR A 17 -8.29 21.44 2.25
N PHE A 18 -8.52 21.17 0.96
CA PHE A 18 -7.48 21.10 -0.05
C PHE A 18 -7.84 21.98 -1.25
N ALA A 19 -6.87 22.76 -1.69
CA ALA A 19 -6.91 23.49 -2.93
C ALA A 19 -5.88 22.92 -3.90
N TYR A 20 -6.17 22.99 -5.20
CA TYR A 20 -5.30 22.46 -6.24
C TYR A 20 -5.24 23.41 -7.43
N ASP A 21 -4.08 23.46 -8.09
CA ASP A 21 -4.00 24.01 -9.43
C ASP A 21 -4.58 23.07 -10.51
N ALA A 22 -4.55 23.52 -11.77
CA ALA A 22 -5.05 22.73 -12.90
C ALA A 22 -4.29 21.41 -13.10
N ALA A 23 -3.01 21.36 -12.72
CA ALA A 23 -2.13 20.19 -12.81
C ALA A 23 -2.19 19.26 -11.58
N ALA A 24 -3.10 19.50 -10.63
CA ALA A 24 -3.28 18.75 -9.39
C ALA A 24 -2.17 18.95 -8.34
N ASN A 25 -1.42 20.03 -8.39
CA ASN A 25 -0.52 20.38 -7.30
C ASN A 25 -1.31 20.97 -6.13
N LEU A 26 -0.99 20.55 -4.90
CA LEU A 26 -1.58 21.13 -3.69
C LEU A 26 -1.16 22.59 -3.52
N LEU A 27 -2.09 23.40 -3.08
CA LEU A 27 -1.91 24.83 -2.81
C LEU A 27 -2.35 25.13 -1.38
N ASP A 28 -1.76 26.15 -0.76
CA ASP A 28 -2.15 26.60 0.59
C ASP A 28 -3.58 27.15 0.63
N SER A 29 -4.03 27.72 -0.48
CA SER A 29 -5.41 28.20 -0.64
C SER A 29 -5.79 28.25 -2.12
N PRO A 30 -7.08 28.37 -2.47
CA PRO A 30 -7.51 28.58 -3.86
C PRO A 30 -6.94 29.87 -4.50
N HIS A 31 -6.50 30.81 -3.68
CA HIS A 31 -5.94 32.11 -4.10
C HIS A 31 -4.42 32.19 -3.88
N ALA A 32 -3.76 31.04 -3.69
CA ALA A 32 -2.31 30.99 -3.52
C ALA A 32 -1.61 31.63 -4.73
N GLY A 33 -0.66 32.53 -4.44
CA GLY A 33 0.04 33.32 -5.45
C GLY A 33 0.85 32.50 -6.45
N ALA A 34 1.15 33.13 -7.60
CA ALA A 34 2.05 32.54 -8.60
C ALA A 34 3.45 32.32 -7.99
N GLY A 35 4.13 31.26 -8.44
CA GLY A 35 5.50 30.94 -8.01
C GLY A 35 5.64 29.92 -6.88
N LEU A 36 4.53 29.47 -6.26
CA LEU A 36 4.58 28.37 -5.29
C LEU A 36 4.79 27.00 -5.96
N VAL A 37 4.42 26.90 -7.24
CA VAL A 37 4.61 25.72 -8.08
C VAL A 37 5.25 26.14 -9.40
N VAL A 38 6.37 25.50 -9.77
CA VAL A 38 7.08 25.76 -11.03
C VAL A 38 7.35 24.42 -11.73
N HIS A 39 6.81 24.23 -12.94
CA HIS A 39 6.91 22.98 -13.71
C HIS A 39 6.49 21.74 -12.87
N ASN A 40 5.35 21.82 -12.17
CA ASN A 40 4.85 20.83 -11.22
C ASN A 40 5.74 20.59 -10.00
N LYS A 41 6.84 21.30 -9.81
CA LYS A 41 7.66 21.29 -8.60
C LYS A 41 7.02 22.23 -7.57
N LEU A 42 6.61 21.67 -6.45
CA LEU A 42 6.05 22.43 -5.32
C LEU A 42 7.21 23.06 -4.54
N LEU A 43 7.33 24.38 -4.58
CA LEU A 43 8.43 25.11 -3.91
C LEU A 43 8.08 25.46 -2.47
N THR A 44 6.78 25.65 -2.19
CA THR A 44 6.28 26.06 -0.89
C THR A 44 4.92 25.44 -0.62
N TYR A 45 4.72 24.90 0.58
CA TYR A 45 3.42 24.43 1.08
C TYR A 45 3.38 24.53 2.60
N GLN A 46 2.45 25.30 3.13
CA GLN A 46 2.32 25.62 4.55
C GLN A 46 3.67 26.14 5.14
N ASP A 47 4.16 25.56 6.23
CA ASP A 47 5.45 25.88 6.84
C ASP A 47 6.67 25.36 6.06
N LYS A 48 6.47 24.64 4.98
CA LYS A 48 7.52 23.88 4.28
C LYS A 48 8.04 24.60 3.06
N ARG A 49 9.34 24.41 2.79
CA ARG A 49 10.06 24.95 1.62
C ARG A 49 10.87 23.82 0.99
N TYR A 50 10.84 23.76 -0.34
CA TYR A 50 11.46 22.66 -1.10
C TYR A 50 12.38 23.20 -2.18
N ARG A 51 13.51 22.53 -2.39
CA ARG A 51 14.44 22.79 -3.50
C ARG A 51 14.62 21.53 -4.32
N TYR A 52 14.80 21.72 -5.60
CA TYR A 52 14.95 20.63 -6.57
C TYR A 52 16.22 20.84 -7.39
N ASP A 53 16.83 19.74 -7.85
CA ASP A 53 17.94 19.78 -8.79
C ASP A 53 17.46 19.94 -10.25
N ALA A 54 18.42 19.93 -11.19
CA ALA A 54 18.15 20.05 -12.62
C ALA A 54 17.31 18.89 -13.18
N PHE A 55 17.34 17.72 -12.54
CA PHE A 55 16.55 16.54 -12.91
C PHE A 55 15.14 16.54 -12.27
N GLY A 56 14.82 17.56 -11.47
CA GLY A 56 13.52 17.68 -10.79
C GLY A 56 13.41 16.85 -9.51
N ARG A 57 14.51 16.31 -8.97
CA ARG A 57 14.52 15.56 -7.71
C ARG A 57 14.62 16.54 -6.54
N MET A 58 13.85 16.29 -5.48
CA MET A 58 13.89 17.12 -4.27
C MET A 58 15.23 16.92 -3.54
N VAL A 59 16.02 17.98 -3.46
CA VAL A 59 17.36 17.95 -2.81
C VAL A 59 17.40 18.60 -1.43
N GLU A 60 16.38 19.40 -1.10
CA GLU A 60 16.26 20.00 0.24
C GLU A 60 14.78 20.17 0.61
N LYS A 61 14.46 19.86 1.86
CA LYS A 61 13.19 20.17 2.52
C LYS A 61 13.47 20.91 3.82
N ARG A 62 12.80 22.04 4.03
CA ARG A 62 12.79 22.78 5.31
C ARG A 62 11.40 22.72 5.90
N SER A 63 11.30 22.42 7.17
CA SER A 63 10.03 22.39 7.91
C SER A 63 10.24 22.79 9.37
N ALA A 64 9.18 23.29 10.01
CA ALA A 64 9.25 23.61 11.45
C ALA A 64 9.52 22.35 12.30
N LYS A 65 9.00 21.20 11.88
CA LYS A 65 9.10 19.94 12.65
C LYS A 65 10.49 19.29 12.59
N ARG A 66 11.21 19.37 11.45
CA ARG A 66 12.44 18.62 11.19
C ARG A 66 13.63 19.49 10.79
N GLY A 67 13.50 20.82 10.83
CA GLY A 67 14.57 21.70 10.35
C GLY A 67 14.85 21.48 8.86
N VAL A 68 16.14 21.37 8.53
CA VAL A 68 16.63 21.22 7.16
C VAL A 68 17.04 19.79 6.89
N GLN A 69 16.40 19.15 5.93
CA GLN A 69 16.78 17.84 5.42
C GLN A 69 17.38 17.98 4.01
N ARG A 70 18.48 17.29 3.73
CA ARG A 70 19.14 17.24 2.42
C ARG A 70 19.17 15.83 1.88
N PHE A 71 18.90 15.70 0.57
CA PHE A 71 18.67 14.43 -0.12
C PHE A 71 19.68 14.27 -1.24
N ALA A 72 20.38 13.11 -1.27
CA ALA A 72 21.30 12.75 -2.34
C ALA A 72 20.79 11.51 -3.09
N TYR A 73 21.02 11.51 -4.39
CA TYR A 73 20.54 10.49 -5.31
C TYR A 73 21.67 9.89 -6.13
N ASP A 74 21.52 8.62 -6.51
CA ASP A 74 22.40 7.98 -7.47
C ASP A 74 22.04 8.36 -8.93
N ALA A 75 22.76 7.74 -9.88
CA ALA A 75 22.57 7.98 -11.31
C ALA A 75 21.19 7.53 -11.83
N GLU A 76 20.55 6.56 -11.17
CA GLU A 76 19.20 6.07 -11.48
C GLU A 76 18.10 6.83 -10.73
N SER A 77 18.45 7.97 -10.08
CA SER A 77 17.55 8.82 -9.30
C SER A 77 16.94 8.12 -8.07
N ARG A 78 17.59 7.08 -7.54
CA ARG A 78 17.22 6.47 -6.27
C ARG A 78 17.82 7.28 -5.12
N LEU A 79 17.06 7.53 -4.06
CA LEU A 79 17.52 8.24 -2.87
C LEU A 79 18.51 7.35 -2.10
N VAL A 80 19.78 7.78 -2.02
CA VAL A 80 20.86 7.01 -1.38
C VAL A 80 21.28 7.57 -0.02
N GLU A 81 21.02 8.85 0.24
CA GLU A 81 21.37 9.47 1.52
C GLU A 81 20.39 10.59 1.89
N VAL A 82 20.03 10.66 3.16
CA VAL A 82 19.33 11.80 3.78
C VAL A 82 20.17 12.30 4.94
N ARG A 83 20.44 13.61 4.97
CA ARG A 83 21.07 14.31 6.10
C ARG A 83 20.04 15.16 6.79
N ASN A 84 19.79 14.90 8.06
CA ASN A 84 18.88 15.66 8.89
C ASN A 84 19.55 16.88 9.51
N ASP A 85 18.77 17.79 10.07
CA ASP A 85 19.24 19.05 10.66
C ASP A 85 20.10 18.83 11.92
N ASP A 86 19.84 17.76 12.65
CA ASP A 86 20.61 17.32 13.82
C ASP A 86 21.96 16.66 13.45
N GLY A 87 22.30 16.63 12.18
CA GLY A 87 23.51 15.99 11.65
C GLY A 87 23.39 14.49 11.45
N SER A 88 22.31 13.86 11.87
CA SER A 88 22.10 12.42 11.62
C SER A 88 21.99 12.12 10.13
N VAL A 89 22.45 10.92 9.73
CA VAL A 89 22.52 10.50 8.32
C VAL A 89 21.88 9.14 8.16
N VAL A 90 20.98 9.04 7.19
CA VAL A 90 20.36 7.78 6.77
C VAL A 90 20.87 7.41 5.38
N ARG A 91 21.37 6.19 5.19
CA ARG A 91 21.84 5.68 3.91
C ARG A 91 21.02 4.47 3.48
N MET A 92 20.83 4.33 2.16
CA MET A 92 20.03 3.28 1.55
C MET A 92 20.85 2.54 0.48
N VAL A 93 20.74 1.22 0.45
CA VAL A 93 21.34 0.34 -0.54
C VAL A 93 20.24 -0.38 -1.31
N TYR A 94 20.43 -0.51 -2.62
CA TYR A 94 19.46 -1.11 -3.53
C TYR A 94 20.07 -2.29 -4.30
N ASP A 95 19.21 -3.26 -4.62
CA ASP A 95 19.57 -4.34 -5.53
C ASP A 95 19.44 -3.89 -7.02
N PRO A 96 19.87 -4.72 -7.98
CA PRO A 96 19.77 -4.40 -9.41
C PRO A 96 18.34 -4.21 -9.94
N LEU A 97 17.31 -4.64 -9.22
CA LEU A 97 15.91 -4.43 -9.56
C LEU A 97 15.36 -3.11 -8.99
N GLY A 98 16.18 -2.33 -8.29
CA GLY A 98 15.79 -1.07 -7.66
C GLY A 98 15.07 -1.23 -6.32
N ARG A 99 15.04 -2.43 -5.74
CA ARG A 99 14.44 -2.67 -4.42
C ARG A 99 15.44 -2.32 -3.33
N ARG A 100 15.03 -1.59 -2.32
CA ARG A 100 15.89 -1.28 -1.17
C ARG A 100 16.13 -2.55 -0.34
N ILE A 101 17.40 -2.93 -0.20
CA ILE A 101 17.79 -4.12 0.57
C ILE A 101 18.32 -3.79 1.95
N GLU A 102 18.80 -2.54 2.14
CA GLU A 102 19.36 -2.12 3.42
C GLU A 102 19.14 -0.63 3.65
N LYS A 103 18.95 -0.26 4.91
CA LYS A 103 18.95 1.10 5.44
C LYS A 103 19.83 1.15 6.67
N THR A 104 20.78 2.10 6.73
CA THR A 104 21.63 2.36 7.91
C THR A 104 21.40 3.76 8.43
N GLU A 105 21.49 3.90 9.74
CA GLU A 105 21.29 5.15 10.47
C GLU A 105 22.54 5.49 11.26
N HIS A 106 23.01 6.74 11.19
CA HIS A 106 24.18 7.25 11.91
C HIS A 106 23.83 8.55 12.61
N GLY A 107 24.34 8.74 13.79
CA GLY A 107 24.25 10.02 14.52
C GLY A 107 25.08 11.12 13.84
N GLY A 108 24.90 12.38 14.29
CA GLY A 108 25.67 13.52 13.80
C GLY A 108 27.16 13.41 14.08
N ASP A 109 27.57 12.59 15.03
CA ASP A 109 28.95 12.20 15.34
C ASP A 109 29.48 11.05 14.48
N GLY A 110 28.64 10.50 13.59
CA GLY A 110 28.95 9.36 12.72
C GLY A 110 28.80 7.98 13.38
N TYR A 111 28.37 7.93 14.66
CA TYR A 111 28.14 6.65 15.34
C TYR A 111 26.94 5.90 14.75
N PRO A 112 27.05 4.56 14.48
CA PRO A 112 25.93 3.80 13.97
C PRO A 112 24.80 3.69 15.00
N LEU A 113 23.59 4.10 14.63
CA LEU A 113 22.39 4.05 15.44
C LEU A 113 21.53 2.84 15.14
N GLY A 114 21.55 2.37 13.89
CA GLY A 114 20.74 1.23 13.48
C GLY A 114 20.96 0.78 12.05
N GLU A 115 20.55 -0.46 11.81
CA GLU A 115 20.53 -1.08 10.48
C GLU A 115 19.20 -1.80 10.32
N THR A 116 18.59 -1.69 9.15
CA THR A 116 17.40 -2.46 8.77
C THR A 116 17.65 -3.11 7.43
N ARG A 117 17.47 -4.43 7.34
CA ARG A 117 17.55 -5.21 6.10
C ARG A 117 16.17 -5.60 5.63
N PHE A 118 15.98 -5.61 4.32
CA PHE A 118 14.70 -5.86 3.67
C PHE A 118 14.78 -7.05 2.72
N THR A 119 13.81 -7.96 2.81
CA THR A 119 13.64 -9.10 1.91
C THR A 119 12.36 -8.92 1.12
N TRP A 120 12.37 -9.30 -0.15
CA TRP A 120 11.29 -9.03 -1.10
C TRP A 120 10.75 -10.31 -1.74
N ASP A 121 9.41 -10.34 -1.93
CA ASP A 121 8.73 -11.27 -2.82
C ASP A 121 8.32 -10.51 -4.09
N GLY A 122 9.09 -10.69 -5.18
CA GLY A 122 8.97 -9.84 -6.36
C GLY A 122 9.24 -8.37 -6.03
N LEU A 123 8.25 -7.51 -6.16
CA LEU A 123 8.30 -6.09 -5.80
C LEU A 123 7.53 -5.77 -4.51
N ARG A 124 7.14 -6.77 -3.74
CA ARG A 124 6.41 -6.65 -2.49
C ARG A 124 7.35 -6.91 -1.31
N LEU A 125 7.37 -6.01 -0.33
CA LEU A 125 8.15 -6.20 0.89
C LEU A 125 7.67 -7.44 1.65
N LEU A 126 8.52 -8.45 1.76
CA LEU A 126 8.19 -9.68 2.45
C LEU A 126 8.57 -9.63 3.92
N GLN A 127 9.76 -9.13 4.22
CA GLN A 127 10.32 -9.18 5.58
C GLN A 127 11.25 -8.00 5.83
N GLU A 128 11.25 -7.51 7.06
CA GLU A 128 12.31 -6.64 7.57
C GLU A 128 13.03 -7.32 8.75
N HIS A 129 14.29 -6.99 8.88
CA HIS A 129 15.13 -7.38 10.00
C HIS A 129 15.82 -6.14 10.55
N LYS A 130 15.47 -5.74 11.78
CA LYS A 130 16.01 -4.56 12.48
C LYS A 130 16.56 -5.00 13.84
N HIS A 131 17.86 -4.82 14.07
CA HIS A 131 18.56 -5.33 15.26
C HIS A 131 18.40 -6.87 15.39
N SER A 132 17.82 -7.33 16.50
CA SER A 132 17.49 -8.75 16.73
C SER A 132 16.05 -9.12 16.35
N GLN A 133 15.28 -8.17 15.81
CA GLN A 133 13.86 -8.35 15.51
C GLN A 133 13.64 -8.65 14.04
N THR A 134 12.77 -9.58 13.77
CA THR A 134 12.34 -9.95 12.42
C THR A 134 10.82 -9.81 12.34
N SER A 135 10.32 -9.15 11.30
CA SER A 135 8.91 -9.03 10.99
C SER A 135 8.65 -9.49 9.57
N LEU A 136 7.86 -10.54 9.41
CA LEU A 136 7.43 -11.06 8.11
C LEU A 136 6.01 -10.59 7.84
N TYR A 137 5.75 -10.07 6.65
CA TYR A 137 4.46 -9.52 6.25
C TYR A 137 3.66 -10.47 5.38
N VAL A 138 2.39 -10.63 5.72
CA VAL A 138 1.42 -11.43 4.96
C VAL A 138 0.41 -10.48 4.33
N TYR A 139 0.24 -10.57 3.01
CA TYR A 139 -0.64 -9.70 2.24
C TYR A 139 -1.83 -10.45 1.64
N GLU A 140 -2.83 -9.72 1.19
CA GLU A 140 -3.84 -10.27 0.29
C GLU A 140 -3.20 -10.89 -0.95
N ASP A 141 -3.81 -11.94 -1.48
CA ASP A 141 -3.38 -12.53 -2.77
C ASP A 141 -3.27 -11.43 -3.83
N GLU A 142 -2.08 -11.29 -4.43
CA GLU A 142 -1.75 -10.33 -5.50
C GLU A 142 -1.91 -8.84 -5.15
N GLY A 143 -2.20 -8.52 -3.88
CA GLY A 143 -2.35 -7.15 -3.40
C GLY A 143 -1.17 -6.70 -2.54
N TYR A 144 -1.21 -5.41 -2.20
CA TYR A 144 -0.27 -4.78 -1.26
C TYR A 144 -0.94 -4.43 0.08
N GLN A 145 -2.18 -4.87 0.28
CA GLN A 145 -2.88 -4.68 1.54
C GLN A 145 -2.39 -5.72 2.55
N PRO A 146 -1.79 -5.31 3.69
CA PRO A 146 -1.34 -6.26 4.70
C PRO A 146 -2.52 -6.87 5.44
N LEU A 147 -2.44 -8.17 5.72
CA LEU A 147 -3.42 -8.95 6.49
C LEU A 147 -2.90 -9.27 7.88
N ALA A 148 -1.64 -9.66 7.96
CA ALA A 148 -0.98 -10.05 9.19
C ALA A 148 0.51 -9.79 9.10
N ARG A 149 1.16 -9.75 10.26
CA ARG A 149 2.62 -9.84 10.37
C ARG A 149 3.00 -10.93 11.37
N VAL A 150 4.16 -11.52 11.17
CA VAL A 150 4.74 -12.48 12.10
C VAL A 150 5.99 -11.87 12.67
N ASP A 151 5.98 -11.56 13.96
CA ASP A 151 7.11 -10.97 14.68
C ASP A 151 7.89 -12.06 15.43
N GLY A 152 9.23 -11.93 15.44
CA GLY A 152 10.13 -12.86 16.11
C GLY A 152 10.58 -14.03 15.23
N ALA A 153 11.21 -15.03 15.87
CA ALA A 153 11.76 -16.21 15.20
C ALA A 153 11.50 -17.49 16.00
N GLY A 154 11.36 -18.62 15.29
CA GLY A 154 11.19 -19.95 15.89
C GLY A 154 9.95 -20.06 16.79
N PRO A 155 10.06 -20.70 17.97
CA PRO A 155 8.93 -20.94 18.88
C PRO A 155 8.34 -19.65 19.51
N LEU A 156 9.07 -18.54 19.44
CA LEU A 156 8.66 -17.27 20.01
C LEU A 156 7.92 -16.36 19.01
N GLN A 157 7.65 -16.87 17.81
CA GLN A 157 6.89 -16.14 16.80
C GLN A 157 5.49 -15.80 17.29
N LYS A 158 5.07 -14.56 17.02
CA LYS A 158 3.74 -14.07 17.31
C LYS A 158 3.09 -13.52 16.06
N ILE A 159 1.85 -13.97 15.79
CA ILE A 159 1.06 -13.48 14.66
C ILE A 159 0.23 -12.28 15.12
N ARG A 160 0.31 -11.18 14.38
CA ARG A 160 -0.45 -9.95 14.59
C ARG A 160 -1.34 -9.71 13.37
N TYR A 161 -2.54 -9.19 13.58
CA TYR A 161 -3.55 -9.00 12.54
C TYR A 161 -3.76 -7.52 12.26
N TYR A 162 -3.69 -7.14 10.98
CA TYR A 162 -3.92 -5.77 10.54
C TYR A 162 -5.41 -5.47 10.39
N HIS A 163 -5.81 -4.31 10.87
CA HIS A 163 -7.07 -3.67 10.57
C HIS A 163 -6.76 -2.39 9.78
N ASN A 164 -7.22 -2.36 8.54
CA ASN A 164 -6.86 -1.33 7.58
C ASN A 164 -8.06 -0.46 7.23
N ASP A 165 -7.78 0.77 6.81
CA ASP A 165 -8.77 1.66 6.23
C ASP A 165 -9.31 1.17 4.87
N LEU A 166 -10.09 2.04 4.20
CA LEU A 166 -10.69 1.77 2.90
C LEU A 166 -9.66 1.45 1.81
N ASN A 167 -8.48 2.06 1.86
CA ASN A 167 -7.41 1.92 0.86
C ASN A 167 -6.26 1.02 1.31
N GLY A 168 -6.42 0.28 2.40
CA GLY A 168 -5.41 -0.65 2.90
C GLY A 168 -4.31 0.01 3.75
N LEU A 169 -4.52 1.24 4.22
CA LEU A 169 -3.66 1.87 5.22
C LEU A 169 -3.93 1.22 6.59
N PRO A 170 -2.92 0.68 7.28
CA PRO A 170 -3.09 0.10 8.60
C PRO A 170 -3.52 1.13 9.64
N GLU A 171 -4.60 0.85 10.35
CA GLU A 171 -5.11 1.68 11.44
C GLU A 171 -4.92 1.03 12.81
N GLN A 172 -4.99 -0.31 12.88
CA GLN A 172 -4.78 -1.05 14.11
C GLN A 172 -4.03 -2.35 13.87
N LEU A 173 -3.37 -2.83 14.90
CA LEU A 173 -2.72 -4.13 14.96
C LEU A 173 -3.16 -4.85 16.23
N THR A 174 -3.68 -6.07 16.10
CA THR A 174 -4.20 -6.84 17.23
C THR A 174 -3.53 -8.20 17.36
N GLU A 175 -3.57 -8.79 18.55
CA GLU A 175 -3.33 -10.21 18.79
C GLU A 175 -4.52 -11.06 18.34
N MET A 176 -4.38 -12.39 18.45
CA MET A 176 -5.40 -13.35 18.04
C MET A 176 -6.69 -13.25 18.87
N ASP A 177 -6.60 -12.83 20.12
CA ASP A 177 -7.73 -12.63 21.03
C ASP A 177 -8.43 -11.28 20.85
N GLY A 178 -7.91 -10.43 19.95
CA GLY A 178 -8.44 -9.10 19.66
C GLY A 178 -7.83 -7.98 20.51
N HIS A 179 -6.86 -8.29 21.39
CA HIS A 179 -6.15 -7.26 22.16
C HIS A 179 -5.37 -6.33 21.21
N MET A 180 -5.60 -5.02 21.34
CA MET A 180 -4.98 -4.00 20.51
C MET A 180 -3.54 -3.75 20.98
N LEU A 181 -2.58 -3.92 20.07
CA LEU A 181 -1.16 -3.67 20.33
C LEU A 181 -0.69 -2.30 19.85
N TRP A 182 -1.26 -1.86 18.75
CA TRP A 182 -0.88 -0.63 18.08
C TRP A 182 -2.11 -0.03 17.37
N GLN A 183 -2.20 1.29 17.38
CA GLN A 183 -3.22 2.07 16.66
C GLN A 183 -2.61 3.36 16.16
N ALA A 184 -3.02 3.81 14.98
CA ALA A 184 -2.67 5.14 14.48
C ALA A 184 -3.86 5.81 13.78
N THR A 185 -3.85 7.14 13.82
CA THR A 185 -4.73 8.01 13.05
C THR A 185 -3.92 8.86 12.08
N TYR A 186 -4.52 9.23 10.97
CA TYR A 186 -3.82 9.85 9.85
C TYR A 186 -4.54 11.05 9.30
N ARG A 187 -3.76 12.00 8.80
CA ARG A 187 -4.23 12.98 7.82
C ARG A 187 -4.55 12.31 6.50
N VAL A 188 -5.34 12.99 5.68
CA VAL A 188 -5.79 12.47 4.37
C VAL A 188 -4.66 11.92 3.50
N TRP A 189 -3.51 12.59 3.47
CA TRP A 189 -2.36 12.18 2.67
C TRP A 189 -1.40 11.23 3.39
N GLY A 190 -1.85 10.59 4.47
CA GLY A 190 -1.11 9.52 5.16
C GLY A 190 -0.09 10.00 6.20
N ASN A 191 -0.05 11.31 6.49
CA ASN A 191 0.77 11.80 7.60
C ASN A 191 0.16 11.33 8.93
N THR A 192 0.96 10.70 9.78
CA THR A 192 0.51 10.22 11.09
C THR A 192 0.21 11.39 12.01
N LEU A 193 -1.00 11.45 12.55
CA LEU A 193 -1.45 12.42 13.55
C LEU A 193 -1.11 11.92 14.94
N GLU A 194 -1.57 10.71 15.23
CA GLU A 194 -1.39 10.07 16.52
C GLU A 194 -0.99 8.60 16.30
N GLU A 195 -0.11 8.10 17.12
CA GLU A 195 0.31 6.71 17.14
C GLU A 195 0.41 6.26 18.60
N VAL A 196 -0.38 5.25 18.95
CA VAL A 196 -0.41 4.67 20.30
C VAL A 196 -0.04 3.19 20.20
N ARG A 197 0.75 2.71 21.14
CA ARG A 197 1.11 1.29 21.23
C ARG A 197 1.19 0.84 22.67
N GLU A 198 0.96 -0.45 22.89
CA GLU A 198 1.19 -1.07 24.19
C GLU A 198 2.68 -0.96 24.59
N PRO A 199 2.99 -0.64 25.86
CA PRO A 199 4.39 -0.43 26.31
C PRO A 199 5.31 -1.63 26.06
N TYR A 200 4.79 -2.83 26.07
CA TYR A 200 5.55 -4.07 25.84
C TYR A 200 5.67 -4.44 24.34
N TYR A 201 4.94 -3.75 23.47
CA TYR A 201 5.03 -3.93 22.03
C TYR A 201 6.11 -3.02 21.46
N ILE A 202 7.29 -3.59 21.24
CA ILE A 202 8.50 -2.85 20.86
C ILE A 202 8.72 -2.77 19.34
N GLU A 203 8.11 -3.68 18.57
CA GLU A 203 8.22 -3.69 17.13
C GLU A 203 7.51 -2.49 16.50
N GLU A 204 8.22 -1.79 15.63
CA GLU A 204 7.64 -0.66 14.91
C GLU A 204 6.65 -1.15 13.83
N GLN A 205 5.55 -0.41 13.67
CA GLN A 205 4.63 -0.61 12.56
C GLN A 205 4.87 0.50 11.52
N ASN A 206 5.51 0.15 10.40
CA ASN A 206 5.99 1.10 9.40
C ASN A 206 5.25 1.01 8.04
N LEU A 207 4.37 0.03 7.81
CA LEU A 207 3.56 0.00 6.61
C LEU A 207 2.58 1.19 6.58
N ARG A 208 2.41 1.80 5.39
CA ARG A 208 1.53 2.95 5.16
C ARG A 208 0.55 2.62 4.03
N PHE A 209 0.25 3.53 3.11
CA PHE A 209 -0.55 3.18 1.93
C PHE A 209 0.05 1.97 1.21
N GLN A 210 -0.76 1.27 0.44
CA GLN A 210 -0.32 0.07 -0.26
C GLN A 210 1.04 0.26 -0.96
N GLY A 211 2.01 -0.58 -0.63
CA GLY A 211 3.39 -0.50 -1.14
C GLY A 211 4.30 0.48 -0.41
N GLN A 212 3.80 1.23 0.58
CA GLN A 212 4.58 2.23 1.31
C GLN A 212 5.12 1.69 2.65
N TYR A 213 6.34 2.11 2.97
CA TYR A 213 7.02 1.88 4.23
C TYR A 213 7.54 3.20 4.80
N LEU A 214 7.15 3.57 6.01
CA LEU A 214 7.60 4.79 6.70
C LEU A 214 9.05 4.65 7.14
N ASP A 215 9.88 5.56 6.69
CA ASP A 215 11.19 5.82 7.27
C ASP A 215 11.04 6.90 8.35
N ARG A 216 11.02 6.46 9.62
CA ARG A 216 10.76 7.33 10.78
C ARG A 216 11.79 8.44 10.92
N GLU A 217 13.02 8.15 10.56
CA GLU A 217 14.17 9.04 10.63
C GLU A 217 14.04 10.23 9.67
N THR A 218 13.43 9.98 8.51
CA THR A 218 13.27 11.01 7.47
C THR A 218 11.85 11.60 7.42
N GLY A 219 10.84 10.82 7.86
CA GLY A 219 9.42 11.13 7.71
C GLY A 219 8.88 10.90 6.30
N LEU A 220 9.69 10.33 5.41
CA LEU A 220 9.27 9.94 4.07
C LEU A 220 8.75 8.49 4.06
N HIS A 221 7.90 8.18 3.09
CA HIS A 221 7.49 6.81 2.84
C HIS A 221 8.23 6.26 1.61
N PHE A 222 9.02 5.20 1.80
CA PHE A 222 9.60 4.44 0.71
C PHE A 222 8.49 3.69 -0.04
N ASN A 223 8.40 3.87 -1.34
CA ASN A 223 7.34 3.31 -2.19
C ASN A 223 7.93 2.60 -3.40
N THR A 224 8.75 1.58 -3.15
CA THR A 224 9.50 0.75 -4.12
C THR A 224 10.46 1.56 -5.00
N PHE A 225 9.96 2.34 -5.97
CA PHE A 225 10.81 3.08 -6.92
C PHE A 225 10.90 4.57 -6.64
N ARG A 226 10.08 5.10 -5.73
CA ARG A 226 10.07 6.50 -5.33
C ARG A 226 9.93 6.65 -3.82
N PHE A 227 10.22 7.85 -3.33
CA PHE A 227 9.85 8.27 -1.99
C PHE A 227 8.66 9.22 -2.05
N TYR A 228 7.70 8.96 -1.20
CA TYR A 228 6.50 9.76 -1.03
C TYR A 228 6.65 10.65 0.20
N ASP A 229 6.30 11.92 0.07
CA ASP A 229 6.25 12.86 1.19
C ASP A 229 4.77 13.08 1.60
N PRO A 230 4.36 12.55 2.78
CA PRO A 230 2.99 12.68 3.24
C PRO A 230 2.61 14.13 3.62
N ASP A 231 3.59 15.00 3.87
CA ASP A 231 3.34 16.41 4.16
C ASP A 231 2.80 17.16 2.93
N MET A 232 3.22 16.78 1.74
CA MET A 232 2.77 17.40 0.48
C MET A 232 1.94 16.46 -0.42
N GLY A 233 1.62 15.25 0.05
CA GLY A 233 0.76 14.31 -0.66
C GLY A 233 1.27 13.86 -2.03
N ARG A 234 2.61 13.79 -2.22
CA ARG A 234 3.21 13.53 -3.53
C ARG A 234 4.60 12.89 -3.45
N PHE A 235 5.08 12.41 -4.58
CA PHE A 235 6.44 11.89 -4.69
C PHE A 235 7.51 12.99 -4.69
N THR A 236 8.71 12.65 -4.20
CA THR A 236 9.87 13.56 -4.09
C THR A 236 10.66 13.67 -5.40
N THR A 237 10.46 12.75 -6.32
CA THR A 237 11.13 12.67 -7.63
C THR A 237 10.12 12.56 -8.77
N PRO A 238 10.48 12.96 -9.99
CA PRO A 238 9.65 12.69 -11.17
C PRO A 238 9.41 11.20 -11.36
N ASP A 239 8.30 10.88 -12.02
CA ASP A 239 7.95 9.51 -12.34
C ASP A 239 8.99 8.85 -13.25
N PRO A 240 9.58 7.69 -12.90
CA PRO A 240 10.56 7.01 -13.71
C PRO A 240 10.03 6.50 -15.06
N ILE A 241 8.70 6.30 -15.17
CA ILE A 241 8.05 5.95 -16.45
C ILE A 241 7.58 7.19 -17.23
N GLY A 242 7.92 8.40 -16.75
CA GLY A 242 7.61 9.65 -17.39
C GLY A 242 6.10 9.88 -17.56
N LEU A 243 5.71 10.39 -18.72
CA LEU A 243 4.31 10.73 -19.02
C LEU A 243 3.36 9.51 -19.07
N GLN A 244 3.87 8.29 -19.03
CA GLN A 244 3.03 7.08 -18.90
C GLN A 244 2.35 7.01 -17.52
N GLY A 245 2.97 7.58 -16.47
CA GLY A 245 2.36 7.72 -15.14
C GLY A 245 1.39 8.90 -15.01
N GLY A 246 1.34 9.80 -16.00
CA GLY A 246 0.47 10.97 -16.02
C GLY A 246 1.20 12.27 -16.36
N LEU A 247 0.43 13.36 -16.53
CA LEU A 247 0.99 14.68 -16.89
C LEU A 247 1.74 15.36 -15.73
N ASN A 248 1.32 15.10 -14.50
CA ASN A 248 2.02 15.55 -13.30
C ASN A 248 2.88 14.42 -12.77
N LEU A 249 4.19 14.49 -13.06
CA LEU A 249 5.17 13.44 -12.75
C LEU A 249 5.39 13.17 -11.25
N TYR A 250 4.80 13.98 -10.37
CA TYR A 250 4.96 13.86 -8.92
C TYR A 250 3.69 13.34 -8.23
N LEU A 251 2.60 13.18 -8.95
CA LEU A 251 1.31 12.85 -8.36
C LEU A 251 1.27 11.41 -7.85
N TYR A 252 0.81 11.22 -6.59
CA TYR A 252 0.50 9.91 -6.04
C TYR A 252 -0.86 9.38 -6.52
N GLY A 253 -1.87 10.22 -6.51
CA GLY A 253 -3.23 9.90 -6.92
C GLY A 253 -4.19 11.06 -6.72
N ALA A 254 -5.36 10.99 -7.34
CA ALA A 254 -6.35 12.07 -7.24
C ALA A 254 -7.05 12.11 -5.87
N ASN A 255 -7.16 10.96 -5.23
CA ASN A 255 -7.83 10.78 -3.94
C ASN A 255 -7.26 9.52 -3.26
N PRO A 256 -6.53 9.65 -2.13
CA PRO A 256 -5.87 8.53 -1.49
C PRO A 256 -6.83 7.48 -0.89
N PHE A 257 -8.11 7.79 -0.74
CA PHE A 257 -9.12 6.81 -0.32
C PHE A 257 -9.60 5.88 -1.44
N THR A 258 -9.37 6.25 -2.69
CA THR A 258 -9.92 5.52 -3.87
C THR A 258 -8.88 5.21 -4.94
N TRP A 259 -7.66 5.68 -4.77
CA TRP A 259 -6.53 5.46 -5.66
C TRP A 259 -5.35 4.90 -4.87
N SER A 260 -4.58 4.01 -5.49
CA SER A 260 -3.31 3.50 -4.95
C SER A 260 -2.25 3.49 -6.03
N ASP A 261 -1.00 3.64 -5.62
CA ASP A 261 0.18 3.47 -6.46
C ASP A 261 1.24 2.67 -5.70
N PRO A 262 1.11 1.33 -5.64
CA PRO A 262 1.95 0.49 -4.79
C PRO A 262 3.42 0.48 -5.17
N LEU A 263 3.74 0.79 -6.41
CA LEU A 263 5.12 0.78 -6.92
C LEU A 263 5.72 2.18 -7.05
N GLY A 264 4.91 3.22 -6.92
CA GLY A 264 5.36 4.56 -7.25
C GLY A 264 5.53 4.77 -8.77
N TRP A 265 4.70 4.12 -9.60
CA TRP A 265 4.73 4.22 -11.06
C TRP A 265 3.40 4.61 -11.66
N VAL A 266 2.36 3.85 -11.37
CA VAL A 266 1.04 4.01 -11.98
C VAL A 266 -0.04 4.06 -10.92
N GLN A 267 -0.64 5.23 -10.78
CA GLN A 267 -1.81 5.40 -9.95
C GLN A 267 -3.01 4.63 -10.52
N THR A 268 -3.64 3.80 -9.70
CA THR A 268 -4.75 2.95 -10.12
C THR A 268 -5.99 3.22 -9.26
N PRO A 269 -7.15 3.57 -9.87
CA PRO A 269 -8.39 3.68 -9.12
C PRO A 269 -8.87 2.30 -8.66
N LEU A 270 -9.28 2.17 -7.40
CA LEU A 270 -9.80 0.92 -6.83
C LEU A 270 -11.07 0.41 -7.53
N ASN A 271 -11.76 1.26 -8.26
CA ASN A 271 -12.92 0.91 -9.07
C ASN A 271 -12.61 0.77 -10.57
N LYS A 272 -11.32 0.69 -10.94
CA LYS A 272 -10.90 0.43 -12.32
C LYS A 272 -11.57 -0.84 -12.84
N PRO A 273 -12.19 -0.83 -14.03
CA PRO A 273 -12.68 -2.05 -14.67
C PRO A 273 -11.53 -2.86 -15.29
N GLY A 274 -11.81 -4.09 -15.69
CA GLY A 274 -10.84 -4.96 -16.37
C GLY A 274 -10.40 -6.17 -15.57
N PHE A 275 -11.05 -6.43 -14.44
CA PHE A 275 -10.75 -7.61 -13.63
C PHE A 275 -11.46 -8.87 -14.13
N TYR A 276 -10.78 -10.01 -13.95
CA TYR A 276 -11.28 -11.35 -14.23
C TYR A 276 -11.35 -12.15 -12.93
N VAL A 277 -12.35 -13.02 -12.79
CA VAL A 277 -12.35 -14.08 -11.80
C VAL A 277 -12.11 -15.39 -12.50
N TYR A 278 -11.17 -16.17 -12.02
CA TYR A 278 -10.73 -17.42 -12.64
C TYR A 278 -10.68 -18.56 -11.64
N GLY A 279 -10.73 -19.79 -12.17
CA GLY A 279 -10.48 -21.02 -11.42
C GLY A 279 -9.30 -21.78 -11.99
N LEU A 280 -8.49 -22.42 -11.14
CA LEU A 280 -7.49 -23.38 -11.54
C LEU A 280 -8.09 -24.78 -11.41
N TYR A 281 -7.96 -25.56 -12.47
CA TYR A 281 -8.52 -26.90 -12.59
C TYR A 281 -7.41 -27.93 -12.76
N ALA A 282 -7.46 -29.03 -12.01
CA ALA A 282 -6.63 -30.18 -12.32
C ALA A 282 -7.02 -30.79 -13.67
N PRO A 283 -6.14 -31.58 -14.34
CA PRO A 283 -6.47 -32.23 -15.60
C PRO A 283 -7.79 -32.99 -15.51
N ASN A 284 -8.68 -32.77 -16.44
CA ASN A 284 -10.02 -33.39 -16.53
C ASN A 284 -10.97 -33.11 -15.34
N ALA A 285 -10.64 -32.19 -14.45
CA ALA A 285 -11.50 -31.85 -13.33
C ALA A 285 -12.68 -30.96 -13.76
N LYS A 286 -13.88 -31.25 -13.25
CA LYS A 286 -15.09 -30.44 -13.48
C LYS A 286 -15.20 -29.27 -12.50
N THR A 287 -14.45 -29.26 -11.40
CA THR A 287 -14.47 -28.21 -10.37
C THR A 287 -13.07 -27.70 -10.13
N PRO A 288 -12.91 -26.37 -9.91
CA PRO A 288 -11.61 -25.81 -9.61
C PRO A 288 -11.18 -26.18 -8.18
N TYR A 289 -9.87 -26.29 -7.99
CA TYR A 289 -9.27 -26.40 -6.66
C TYR A 289 -8.86 -25.05 -6.08
N TYR A 290 -8.74 -24.02 -6.91
CA TYR A 290 -8.42 -22.66 -6.53
C TYR A 290 -9.30 -21.65 -7.28
N ILE A 291 -9.69 -20.58 -6.62
CA ILE A 291 -10.37 -19.41 -7.20
C ILE A 291 -9.55 -18.18 -6.88
N GLY A 292 -9.33 -17.32 -7.87
CA GLY A 292 -8.66 -16.04 -7.72
C GLY A 292 -9.25 -14.98 -8.64
N HIS A 293 -8.79 -13.75 -8.49
CA HIS A 293 -9.08 -12.66 -9.42
C HIS A 293 -7.78 -12.04 -9.92
N THR A 294 -7.82 -11.35 -11.06
CA THR A 294 -6.66 -10.68 -11.66
C THR A 294 -7.11 -9.59 -12.62
N GLU A 295 -6.27 -8.57 -12.82
CA GLU A 295 -6.41 -7.61 -13.94
C GLU A 295 -5.56 -8.01 -15.15
N GLN A 296 -4.66 -8.98 -15.01
CA GLN A 296 -3.86 -9.49 -16.11
C GLN A 296 -4.73 -10.26 -17.11
N LEU A 297 -4.29 -10.29 -18.36
CA LEU A 297 -4.91 -11.18 -19.35
C LEU A 297 -4.81 -12.64 -18.86
N PRO A 298 -5.87 -13.44 -19.00
CA PRO A 298 -5.92 -14.81 -18.48
C PRO A 298 -4.72 -15.68 -18.87
N ALA A 299 -4.25 -15.60 -20.12
CA ALA A 299 -3.09 -16.35 -20.60
C ALA A 299 -1.76 -15.93 -19.91
N ALA A 300 -1.60 -14.64 -19.56
CA ALA A 300 -0.44 -14.17 -18.82
C ALA A 300 -0.47 -14.69 -17.38
N ARG A 301 -1.66 -14.68 -16.77
CA ARG A 301 -1.89 -15.19 -15.43
C ARG A 301 -1.70 -16.70 -15.32
N GLU A 302 -2.12 -17.44 -16.32
CA GLU A 302 -1.90 -18.88 -16.42
C GLU A 302 -0.41 -19.23 -16.42
N LYS A 303 0.39 -18.55 -17.25
CA LYS A 303 1.86 -18.70 -17.28
C LYS A 303 2.51 -18.39 -15.93
N GLN A 304 1.98 -17.44 -15.17
CA GLN A 304 2.49 -17.12 -13.83
C GLN A 304 2.21 -18.25 -12.83
N HIS A 305 1.02 -18.84 -12.87
CA HIS A 305 0.68 -20.00 -12.04
C HIS A 305 1.48 -21.24 -12.41
N ASP A 306 1.76 -21.43 -13.68
CA ASP A 306 2.60 -22.53 -14.15
C ASP A 306 4.03 -22.41 -13.60
N ARG A 307 4.64 -21.22 -13.69
CA ARG A 307 5.96 -20.93 -13.09
C ARG A 307 6.00 -21.11 -11.57
N SER A 308 4.92 -20.83 -10.87
CA SER A 308 4.82 -21.00 -9.41
C SER A 308 4.47 -22.43 -9.00
N THR A 309 4.42 -23.38 -9.93
CA THR A 309 3.98 -24.77 -9.72
C THR A 309 2.56 -24.93 -9.18
N ARG A 310 1.81 -23.85 -9.01
CA ARG A 310 0.43 -23.86 -8.51
C ARG A 310 -0.56 -24.46 -9.52
N LEU A 311 -0.31 -24.24 -10.81
CA LEU A 311 -1.15 -24.80 -11.89
C LEU A 311 -0.88 -26.30 -12.12
N GLY A 312 0.39 -26.75 -11.97
CA GLY A 312 0.80 -28.10 -12.29
C GLY A 312 0.57 -28.43 -13.77
N LYS A 313 -0.09 -29.57 -14.04
CA LYS A 313 -0.54 -29.94 -15.41
C LYS A 313 -1.99 -29.50 -15.72
N GLY A 314 -2.56 -28.61 -14.92
CA GLY A 314 -3.93 -28.14 -15.03
C GLY A 314 -4.10 -26.98 -16.01
N GLU A 315 -5.27 -26.37 -15.97
CA GLU A 315 -5.65 -25.23 -16.80
C GLU A 315 -6.30 -24.11 -15.99
N LEU A 316 -6.17 -22.87 -16.47
CA LEU A 316 -6.88 -21.71 -15.96
C LEU A 316 -8.15 -21.46 -16.81
N LYS A 317 -9.31 -21.39 -16.15
CA LYS A 317 -10.57 -21.01 -16.82
C LYS A 317 -11.12 -19.72 -16.23
N VAL A 318 -11.47 -18.76 -17.09
CA VAL A 318 -12.16 -17.54 -16.67
C VAL A 318 -13.61 -17.87 -16.32
N LEU A 319 -14.00 -17.53 -15.10
CA LEU A 319 -15.34 -17.76 -14.57
C LEU A 319 -16.24 -16.53 -14.75
N LYS A 320 -15.67 -15.33 -14.69
CA LYS A 320 -16.39 -14.07 -14.82
C LYS A 320 -15.46 -12.93 -15.25
N GLY A 321 -16.01 -11.89 -15.92
CA GLY A 321 -15.27 -10.68 -16.27
C GLY A 321 -14.73 -10.64 -17.71
N GLN A 322 -15.12 -11.58 -18.57
CA GLN A 322 -14.68 -11.62 -19.98
C GLN A 322 -15.07 -10.37 -20.80
N ASP A 323 -16.07 -9.61 -20.32
CA ASP A 323 -16.51 -8.36 -20.95
C ASP A 323 -15.59 -7.15 -20.62
N GLY A 324 -14.56 -7.34 -19.79
CA GLY A 324 -13.62 -6.29 -19.37
C GLY A 324 -14.24 -5.18 -18.50
N LYS A 325 -15.47 -5.34 -18.01
CA LYS A 325 -16.20 -4.31 -17.26
C LYS A 325 -16.18 -4.52 -15.74
N MET A 326 -15.71 -5.67 -15.27
CA MET A 326 -15.71 -5.99 -13.85
C MET A 326 -14.68 -5.14 -13.11
N THR A 327 -15.09 -4.46 -12.03
CA THR A 327 -14.20 -3.70 -11.15
C THR A 327 -13.56 -4.60 -10.10
N TYR A 328 -12.49 -4.13 -9.45
CA TYR A 328 -11.81 -4.84 -8.36
C TYR A 328 -12.78 -5.30 -7.27
N THR A 329 -13.63 -4.40 -6.77
CA THR A 329 -14.59 -4.73 -5.69
C THR A 329 -15.65 -5.75 -6.13
N GLN A 330 -16.03 -5.74 -7.41
CA GLN A 330 -16.91 -6.76 -7.99
C GLN A 330 -16.19 -8.10 -8.10
N ALA A 331 -14.93 -8.10 -8.57
CA ALA A 331 -14.11 -9.30 -8.69
C ALA A 331 -13.94 -9.98 -7.32
N LYS A 332 -13.64 -9.23 -6.27
CA LYS A 332 -13.60 -9.73 -4.88
C LYS A 332 -14.93 -10.39 -4.46
N GLY A 333 -16.07 -9.78 -4.80
CA GLY A 333 -17.39 -10.34 -4.51
C GLY A 333 -17.63 -11.67 -5.22
N TYR A 334 -17.31 -11.74 -6.51
CA TYR A 334 -17.44 -12.97 -7.29
C TYR A 334 -16.42 -14.04 -6.87
N GLU A 335 -15.18 -13.68 -6.56
CA GLU A 335 -14.19 -14.61 -6.03
C GLU A 335 -14.72 -15.31 -4.77
N GLN A 336 -15.21 -14.54 -3.78
CA GLN A 336 -15.79 -15.09 -2.56
C GLN A 336 -16.96 -16.04 -2.86
N ALA A 337 -17.88 -15.62 -3.72
CA ALA A 337 -19.04 -16.42 -4.05
C ALA A 337 -18.68 -17.73 -4.80
N TYR A 338 -17.71 -17.70 -5.71
CA TYR A 338 -17.22 -18.91 -6.37
C TYR A 338 -16.46 -19.83 -5.42
N ARG A 339 -15.67 -19.30 -4.47
CA ARG A 339 -15.01 -20.10 -3.44
C ARG A 339 -16.01 -20.86 -2.58
N GLU A 340 -17.11 -20.21 -2.19
CA GLU A 340 -18.19 -20.86 -1.45
C GLU A 340 -18.91 -21.92 -2.31
N LYS A 341 -19.22 -21.59 -3.57
CA LYS A 341 -19.83 -22.52 -4.51
C LYS A 341 -19.04 -23.80 -4.67
N TYR A 342 -17.72 -23.69 -4.85
CA TYR A 342 -16.84 -24.83 -5.12
C TYR A 342 -16.15 -25.38 -3.87
N LYS A 343 -16.37 -24.78 -2.69
CA LYS A 343 -15.78 -25.18 -1.40
C LYS A 343 -14.26 -25.29 -1.45
N THR A 344 -13.61 -24.30 -2.08
CA THR A 344 -12.14 -24.33 -2.28
C THR A 344 -11.34 -23.89 -1.05
N LYS A 345 -11.98 -23.38 -0.01
CA LYS A 345 -11.32 -22.93 1.23
C LYS A 345 -10.60 -24.08 1.93
N GLY A 346 -9.36 -23.82 2.37
CA GLY A 346 -8.56 -24.77 3.15
C GLY A 346 -8.04 -25.99 2.39
N LYS A 347 -8.27 -26.08 1.07
CA LYS A 347 -7.72 -27.15 0.24
C LYS A 347 -6.34 -26.73 -0.29
N PHE A 348 -5.30 -27.50 0.04
CA PHE A 348 -3.99 -27.31 -0.59
C PHE A 348 -3.94 -28.04 -1.94
N PRO A 349 -3.45 -27.40 -3.04
CA PRO A 349 -2.92 -26.04 -3.18
C PRO A 349 -3.98 -24.93 -3.35
N GLY A 350 -5.19 -25.13 -2.81
CA GLY A 350 -6.32 -24.21 -2.97
C GLY A 350 -6.25 -22.92 -2.13
N ASN A 351 -7.42 -22.29 -1.97
CA ASN A 351 -7.51 -21.02 -1.27
C ASN A 351 -7.39 -21.20 0.25
N VAL A 352 -6.48 -20.46 0.86
CA VAL A 352 -6.23 -20.45 2.32
C VAL A 352 -6.94 -19.31 3.01
N ILE A 353 -6.93 -18.11 2.41
CA ILE A 353 -7.45 -16.87 3.00
C ILE A 353 -8.79 -16.49 2.35
N GLU A 354 -9.73 -15.98 3.15
CA GLU A 354 -11.00 -15.45 2.65
C GLU A 354 -10.79 -14.11 1.93
N PRO A 355 -11.29 -13.91 0.70
CA PRO A 355 -11.13 -12.65 -0.04
C PRO A 355 -11.95 -11.49 0.54
N ILE A 356 -12.95 -11.77 1.37
CA ILE A 356 -13.81 -10.79 2.01
C ILE A 356 -13.89 -11.04 3.50
N ASN A 357 -13.51 -10.05 4.28
CA ASN A 357 -13.80 -10.03 5.72
C ASN A 357 -15.27 -9.64 5.93
N LYS A 358 -16.11 -10.62 6.25
CA LYS A 358 -17.56 -10.44 6.42
C LYS A 358 -17.93 -9.66 7.68
N GLY A 359 -17.03 -9.58 8.66
CA GLY A 359 -17.22 -8.79 9.89
C GLY A 359 -16.90 -7.31 9.73
N ARG A 360 -16.29 -6.91 8.63
CA ARG A 360 -15.87 -5.53 8.39
C ARG A 360 -17.06 -4.61 8.13
N THR A 361 -17.22 -3.53 8.93
CA THR A 361 -18.37 -2.61 8.88
C THR A 361 -18.12 -1.30 8.16
N ASP A 362 -16.85 -0.99 7.82
CA ASP A 362 -16.49 0.21 7.07
C ASP A 362 -17.04 0.24 5.63
N ALA A 363 -16.84 1.35 4.93
CA ALA A 363 -17.36 1.56 3.57
C ALA A 363 -16.86 0.50 2.58
N ARG A 364 -15.59 0.08 2.67
CA ARG A 364 -15.00 -0.94 1.79
C ARG A 364 -15.53 -2.34 2.10
N GLY A 365 -15.58 -2.72 3.37
CA GLY A 365 -16.17 -3.99 3.78
C GLY A 365 -17.66 -4.08 3.40
N LYS A 366 -18.41 -3.00 3.57
CA LYS A 366 -19.79 -2.89 3.10
C LYS A 366 -19.91 -3.02 1.58
N SER A 367 -18.99 -2.40 0.82
CA SER A 367 -18.93 -2.50 -0.65
C SER A 367 -18.61 -3.92 -1.11
N HIS A 368 -17.57 -4.56 -0.56
CA HIS A 368 -17.22 -5.94 -0.87
C HIS A 368 -18.36 -6.90 -0.51
N TYR A 369 -18.97 -6.74 0.67
CA TYR A 369 -20.07 -7.59 1.10
C TYR A 369 -21.34 -7.38 0.25
N LYS A 370 -21.62 -6.15 -0.19
CA LYS A 370 -22.69 -5.86 -1.16
C LYS A 370 -22.46 -6.61 -2.47
N ASN A 371 -21.26 -6.49 -3.04
CA ASN A 371 -20.90 -7.18 -4.28
C ASN A 371 -20.92 -8.71 -4.13
N TYR A 372 -20.46 -9.22 -2.98
CA TYR A 372 -20.59 -10.65 -2.65
C TYR A 372 -22.05 -11.12 -2.62
N LYS A 373 -22.96 -10.36 -2.00
CA LYS A 373 -24.41 -10.72 -1.99
C LYS A 373 -24.98 -10.77 -3.40
N VAL A 374 -24.61 -9.81 -4.26
CA VAL A 374 -25.03 -9.79 -5.66
C VAL A 374 -24.47 -11.03 -6.39
N ALA A 375 -23.18 -11.31 -6.24
CA ALA A 375 -22.54 -12.45 -6.85
C ALA A 375 -23.10 -13.79 -6.35
N ALA A 376 -23.30 -13.94 -5.04
CA ALA A 376 -23.89 -15.15 -4.46
C ALA A 376 -25.29 -15.41 -5.03
N LYS A 377 -26.14 -14.38 -5.09
CA LYS A 377 -27.48 -14.48 -5.69
C LYS A 377 -27.40 -14.91 -7.18
N ALA A 378 -26.48 -14.30 -7.94
CA ALA A 378 -26.27 -14.64 -9.35
C ALA A 378 -25.80 -16.09 -9.56
N LEU A 379 -25.15 -16.69 -8.57
CA LEU A 379 -24.69 -18.09 -8.58
C LEU A 379 -25.66 -19.07 -7.90
N GLY A 380 -26.86 -18.61 -7.50
CA GLY A 380 -27.87 -19.44 -6.82
C GLY A 380 -27.50 -19.83 -5.38
N LEU A 381 -26.63 -19.05 -4.73
CA LEU A 381 -26.23 -19.29 -3.34
C LEU A 381 -26.99 -18.40 -2.37
N LYS A 382 -27.22 -18.91 -1.15
CA LYS A 382 -27.65 -18.08 -0.02
C LYS A 382 -26.39 -17.40 0.56
N PRO A 383 -26.33 -16.04 0.58
CA PRO A 383 -25.19 -15.35 1.17
C PRO A 383 -25.01 -15.77 2.62
N SER A 384 -23.81 -16.19 3.00
CA SER A 384 -23.50 -16.51 4.39
C SER A 384 -23.63 -15.26 5.26
N LYS A 385 -24.27 -15.39 6.42
CA LYS A 385 -24.47 -14.29 7.37
C LYS A 385 -23.11 -13.86 7.94
N VAL A 386 -22.97 -12.55 8.21
CA VAL A 386 -21.93 -12.02 9.09
C VAL A 386 -22.12 -12.68 10.45
N LYS A 387 -21.13 -13.42 10.94
CA LYS A 387 -21.12 -13.78 12.36
C LYS A 387 -20.82 -12.50 13.12
N SER A 388 -21.79 -11.95 13.85
CA SER A 388 -21.50 -10.94 14.86
C SER A 388 -20.56 -11.61 15.86
N CYS A 389 -19.37 -11.05 16.04
CA CYS A 389 -18.61 -11.29 17.25
C CYS A 389 -19.41 -10.58 18.35
N THR A 390 -20.16 -11.35 19.14
CA THR A 390 -20.61 -10.94 20.48
C THR A 390 -19.47 -11.21 21.43
#